data_cbb74c1441f74820f664d2f550143b2d
#
_entry.id   cbb74c1441f74820f664d2f550143b2d
#
_cell.length_a   1.000
_cell.length_b   1.000
_cell.length_c   1.000
_cell.angle_alpha   90.00
_cell.angle_beta   90.00
_cell.angle_gamma   90.00
#
_symmetry.space_group_name_H-M   'P 1'
#
loop_
_entity.id
_entity.type
_entity.pdbx_description
1 polymer ?
#
loop_
_entity_poly.entity_id
_entity_poly.type
_entity_poly.pdbx_seq_one_letter_code
_entity_poly.pdbx_strand_id
1 'polypeptide(L)'
;MNTDLELYRIFCEVVKYKNISKTAESMYISQSAITQSIQKLENLLGGKVFYRNKNGVELTEEGKSLYEYIKDSIEKINNAENIFSKYNDLEKGKIRIGGSNFLLTSLIFEPFIKFIKQYPQIDVSMNNGSTEILMNKLVNGELDIVALNIPFKTKTYSNIQIIPLRKTKFCFFASKNYIKENKIQSIRDLSNHPLILPKALSARKKILDDFCQKEDIKLVSNYEISSSNVMKMLVLNNIGIGFTNVENLNDIKDQVEIIKIIEIEEATEGIATLNKNMQNKATIELVEAIKEYYKQN
;
A
#
# COMPACT_ATOMS: atom_id res chain seq x y z
N MET A 1 -5.93 33.55 -16.19
CA MET A 1 -5.38 32.63 -17.21
C MET A 1 -6.40 31.52 -17.40
N ASN A 2 -6.83 31.26 -18.62
CA ASN A 2 -7.79 30.18 -18.93
C ASN A 2 -7.01 29.12 -19.75
N THR A 3 -6.12 28.37 -19.08
CA THR A 3 -5.30 27.34 -19.72
C THR A 3 -6.11 26.07 -19.79
N ASP A 4 -6.18 25.49 -20.99
CA ASP A 4 -6.86 24.22 -21.23
C ASP A 4 -6.18 23.09 -20.44
N LEU A 5 -6.98 22.28 -19.73
CA LEU A 5 -6.50 21.14 -18.94
C LEU A 5 -5.76 20.12 -19.80
N GLU A 6 -6.16 19.95 -21.05
CA GLU A 6 -5.53 19.03 -21.98
C GLU A 6 -4.06 19.38 -22.25
N LEU A 7 -3.71 20.67 -22.25
CA LEU A 7 -2.30 21.09 -22.39
C LEU A 7 -1.46 20.60 -21.20
N TYR A 8 -2.01 20.60 -20.00
CA TYR A 8 -1.34 20.06 -18.82
C TYR A 8 -1.27 18.53 -18.83
N ARG A 9 -2.28 17.83 -19.33
CA ARG A 9 -2.24 16.37 -19.52
C ARG A 9 -1.11 15.98 -20.48
N ILE A 10 -1.04 16.63 -21.63
CA ILE A 10 0.02 16.41 -22.63
C ILE A 10 1.40 16.72 -22.01
N PHE A 11 1.53 17.80 -21.25
CA PHE A 11 2.76 18.16 -20.56
C PHE A 11 3.21 17.02 -19.61
N CYS A 12 2.33 16.50 -18.77
CA CYS A 12 2.64 15.40 -17.86
C CYS A 12 3.04 14.11 -18.59
N GLU A 13 2.39 13.77 -19.70
CA GLU A 13 2.76 12.60 -20.50
C GLU A 13 4.13 12.79 -21.20
N VAL A 14 4.46 14.00 -21.66
CA VAL A 14 5.80 14.31 -22.20
C VAL A 14 6.88 14.16 -21.13
N VAL A 15 6.62 14.57 -19.88
CA VAL A 15 7.55 14.37 -18.75
C VAL A 15 7.79 12.88 -18.49
N LYS A 16 6.76 12.07 -18.55
CA LYS A 16 6.81 10.62 -18.30
C LYS A 16 7.64 9.88 -19.35
N TYR A 17 7.42 10.17 -20.62
CA TYR A 17 8.11 9.48 -21.72
C TYR A 17 9.44 10.13 -22.11
N LYS A 18 9.68 11.37 -21.73
CA LYS A 18 10.89 12.17 -22.08
C LYS A 18 11.17 12.23 -23.59
N ASN A 19 10.17 11.94 -24.43
CA ASN A 19 10.28 11.82 -25.87
C ASN A 19 8.96 12.12 -26.56
N ILE A 20 8.94 13.10 -27.44
CA ILE A 20 7.75 13.58 -28.17
C ILE A 20 7.10 12.46 -29.01
N SER A 21 7.93 11.68 -29.73
CA SER A 21 7.44 10.58 -30.59
C SER A 21 6.75 9.49 -29.78
N LYS A 22 7.39 9.04 -28.70
CA LYS A 22 6.82 8.03 -27.78
C LYS A 22 5.55 8.53 -27.10
N THR A 23 5.51 9.82 -26.74
CA THR A 23 4.30 10.44 -26.19
C THR A 23 3.16 10.43 -27.20
N ALA A 24 3.46 10.81 -28.44
CA ALA A 24 2.48 10.84 -29.53
C ALA A 24 1.88 9.45 -29.80
N GLU A 25 2.73 8.41 -29.85
CA GLU A 25 2.30 7.01 -29.98
C GLU A 25 1.40 6.59 -28.80
N SER A 26 1.80 6.89 -27.58
CA SER A 26 1.06 6.52 -26.36
C SER A 26 -0.31 7.23 -26.26
N MET A 27 -0.41 8.44 -26.78
CA MET A 27 -1.64 9.24 -26.78
C MET A 27 -2.48 9.08 -28.06
N TYR A 28 -2.01 8.29 -29.05
CA TYR A 28 -2.65 8.09 -30.36
C TYR A 28 -2.90 9.39 -31.13
N ILE A 29 -1.95 10.34 -31.06
CA ILE A 29 -1.99 11.60 -31.82
C ILE A 29 -0.68 11.85 -32.55
N SER A 30 -0.64 12.86 -33.43
CA SER A 30 0.58 13.17 -34.18
C SER A 30 1.65 13.89 -33.33
N GLN A 31 2.92 13.69 -33.66
CA GLN A 31 4.04 14.40 -33.03
C GLN A 31 3.93 15.93 -33.18
N SER A 32 3.39 16.41 -34.31
CA SER A 32 3.11 17.81 -34.53
C SER A 32 2.08 18.36 -33.55
N ALA A 33 1.04 17.60 -33.25
CA ALA A 33 0.01 17.98 -32.26
C ALA A 33 0.62 18.12 -30.85
N ILE A 34 1.43 17.15 -30.39
CA ILE A 34 2.16 17.26 -29.11
C ILE A 34 3.02 18.53 -29.08
N THR A 35 3.80 18.74 -30.15
CA THR A 35 4.70 19.91 -30.24
C THR A 35 3.93 21.23 -30.16
N GLN A 36 2.83 21.37 -30.91
CA GLN A 36 1.97 22.55 -30.88
C GLN A 36 1.33 22.78 -29.50
N SER A 37 0.86 21.70 -28.85
CA SER A 37 0.29 21.79 -27.51
C SER A 37 1.29 22.27 -26.46
N ILE A 38 2.52 21.75 -26.49
CA ILE A 38 3.59 22.24 -25.60
C ILE A 38 3.95 23.71 -25.90
N GLN A 39 4.08 24.09 -27.16
CA GLN A 39 4.32 25.48 -27.52
C GLN A 39 3.19 26.41 -27.05
N LYS A 40 1.93 25.97 -27.20
CA LYS A 40 0.79 26.76 -26.73
C LYS A 40 0.82 26.91 -25.21
N LEU A 41 1.13 25.85 -24.46
CA LEU A 41 1.29 25.89 -23.01
C LEU A 41 2.41 26.88 -22.60
N GLU A 42 3.60 26.78 -23.21
CA GLU A 42 4.74 27.64 -22.95
C GLU A 42 4.42 29.13 -23.23
N ASN A 43 3.69 29.39 -24.32
CA ASN A 43 3.24 30.75 -24.65
C ASN A 43 2.25 31.31 -23.62
N LEU A 44 1.32 30.49 -23.14
CA LEU A 44 0.35 30.90 -22.11
C LEU A 44 1.00 31.12 -20.73
N LEU A 45 2.05 30.38 -20.42
CA LEU A 45 2.83 30.51 -19.18
C LEU A 45 3.89 31.60 -19.24
N GLY A 46 4.24 32.04 -20.44
CA GLY A 46 5.29 33.07 -20.65
C GLY A 46 6.71 32.53 -20.47
N GLY A 47 6.92 31.21 -20.50
CA GLY A 47 8.24 30.60 -20.32
C GLY A 47 8.34 29.18 -20.87
N LYS A 48 9.58 28.67 -20.95
CA LYS A 48 9.84 27.30 -21.40
C LYS A 48 9.69 26.32 -20.27
N VAL A 49 9.01 25.19 -20.53
CA VAL A 49 8.89 24.09 -19.59
C VAL A 49 9.82 22.92 -19.92
N PHE A 50 10.32 22.85 -21.15
CA PHE A 50 11.30 21.85 -21.60
C PHE A 50 12.51 22.45 -22.28
N TYR A 51 13.67 21.85 -22.01
CA TYR A 51 14.84 21.90 -22.88
C TYR A 51 14.75 20.78 -23.91
N ARG A 52 15.09 21.05 -25.16
CA ARG A 52 15.18 20.06 -26.24
C ARG A 52 16.63 19.71 -26.49
N ASN A 53 16.96 18.44 -26.49
CA ASN A 53 18.28 17.93 -26.83
C ASN A 53 18.18 16.77 -27.83
N LYS A 54 19.33 16.25 -28.30
CA LYS A 54 19.38 15.16 -29.29
C LYS A 54 18.78 13.85 -28.77
N ASN A 55 18.64 13.70 -27.46
CA ASN A 55 18.14 12.48 -26.81
C ASN A 55 16.67 12.58 -26.39
N GLY A 56 16.02 13.72 -26.58
CA GLY A 56 14.63 13.95 -26.21
C GLY A 56 14.36 15.31 -25.58
N VAL A 57 13.58 15.32 -24.50
CA VAL A 57 13.22 16.54 -23.77
C VAL A 57 13.47 16.37 -22.26
N GLU A 58 13.93 17.45 -21.64
CA GLU A 58 14.18 17.53 -20.18
C GLU A 58 13.47 18.74 -19.60
N LEU A 59 13.00 18.66 -18.37
CA LEU A 59 12.33 19.77 -17.69
C LEU A 59 13.29 20.92 -17.40
N THR A 60 12.82 22.16 -17.60
CA THR A 60 13.45 23.35 -17.00
C THR A 60 13.20 23.35 -15.47
N GLU A 61 13.84 24.24 -14.72
CA GLU A 61 13.55 24.37 -13.27
C GLU A 61 12.10 24.84 -13.04
N GLU A 62 11.60 25.75 -13.85
CA GLU A 62 10.21 26.20 -13.85
C GLU A 62 9.27 25.04 -14.22
N GLY A 63 9.67 24.21 -15.21
CA GLY A 63 8.94 23.03 -15.63
C GLY A 63 8.87 21.97 -14.52
N LYS A 64 9.94 21.78 -13.73
CA LYS A 64 9.93 20.87 -12.56
C LYS A 64 8.95 21.35 -11.49
N SER A 65 9.03 22.62 -11.11
CA SER A 65 8.11 23.20 -10.13
C SER A 65 6.65 23.08 -10.60
N LEU A 66 6.38 23.37 -11.87
CA LEU A 66 5.05 23.22 -12.45
C LEU A 66 4.58 21.76 -12.38
N TYR A 67 5.44 20.81 -12.72
CA TYR A 67 5.10 19.39 -12.75
C TYR A 67 4.68 18.84 -11.39
N GLU A 68 5.34 19.22 -10.30
CA GLU A 68 5.01 18.82 -8.94
C GLU A 68 3.55 19.15 -8.58
N TYR A 69 3.09 20.36 -8.91
CA TYR A 69 1.71 20.78 -8.64
C TYR A 69 0.70 20.21 -9.64
N ILE A 70 1.04 20.18 -10.92
CA ILE A 70 0.11 19.78 -11.97
C ILE A 70 -0.11 18.26 -11.96
N LYS A 71 0.91 17.46 -11.72
CA LYS A 71 0.79 16.01 -11.64
C LYS A 71 -0.30 15.60 -10.64
N ASP A 72 -0.23 16.10 -9.41
CA ASP A 72 -1.20 15.80 -8.36
C ASP A 72 -2.61 16.29 -8.72
N SER A 73 -2.69 17.44 -9.40
CA SER A 73 -3.96 18.01 -9.85
C SER A 73 -4.61 17.17 -10.96
N ILE A 74 -3.84 16.74 -11.95
CA ILE A 74 -4.31 15.85 -13.03
C ILE A 74 -4.76 14.50 -12.46
N GLU A 75 -4.01 13.92 -11.53
CA GLU A 75 -4.39 12.68 -10.87
C GLU A 75 -5.73 12.82 -10.12
N LYS A 76 -5.95 13.94 -9.43
CA LYS A 76 -7.23 14.24 -8.78
C LYS A 76 -8.38 14.38 -9.77
N ILE A 77 -8.16 15.05 -10.90
CA ILE A 77 -9.17 15.20 -11.95
C ILE A 77 -9.49 13.84 -12.58
N ASN A 78 -8.48 13.05 -12.95
CA ASN A 78 -8.65 11.72 -13.50
C ASN A 78 -9.43 10.80 -12.54
N ASN A 79 -9.19 10.95 -11.23
CA ASN A 79 -9.94 10.23 -10.21
C ASN A 79 -11.41 10.68 -10.14
N ALA A 80 -11.67 11.98 -10.23
CA ALA A 80 -13.03 12.51 -10.27
C ALA A 80 -13.77 12.06 -11.54
N GLU A 81 -13.15 12.13 -12.70
CA GLU A 81 -13.70 11.62 -13.97
C GLU A 81 -13.94 10.09 -13.90
N ASN A 82 -13.02 9.34 -13.33
CA ASN A 82 -13.17 7.90 -13.08
C ASN A 82 -14.32 7.60 -12.11
N ILE A 83 -14.53 8.42 -11.09
CA ILE A 83 -15.69 8.30 -10.21
C ILE A 83 -16.96 8.54 -11.00
N PHE A 84 -17.01 9.58 -11.84
CA PHE A 84 -18.19 9.94 -12.60
C PHE A 84 -18.57 8.93 -13.69
N SER A 85 -17.59 8.42 -14.44
CA SER A 85 -17.83 7.43 -15.50
C SER A 85 -18.30 6.07 -14.97
N LYS A 86 -18.05 5.79 -13.68
CA LYS A 86 -18.37 4.52 -13.02
C LYS A 86 -19.78 4.46 -12.42
N TYR A 87 -20.56 5.51 -12.54
CA TYR A 87 -21.95 5.49 -12.06
C TYR A 87 -22.85 4.51 -12.83
N ASN A 88 -22.39 3.99 -13.96
CA ASN A 88 -23.31 3.28 -14.85
C ASN A 88 -23.14 1.76 -14.94
N ASP A 89 -22.03 1.11 -14.60
CA ASP A 89 -21.98 -0.35 -14.75
C ASP A 89 -20.93 -1.06 -13.91
N LEU A 90 -21.38 -1.99 -13.07
CA LEU A 90 -20.53 -3.03 -12.46
C LEU A 90 -19.91 -3.97 -13.51
N GLU A 91 -20.27 -3.82 -14.78
CA GLU A 91 -19.71 -4.57 -15.92
C GLU A 91 -18.33 -4.10 -16.34
N LYS A 92 -17.88 -2.93 -15.91
CA LYS A 92 -16.53 -2.40 -16.15
C LYS A 92 -16.10 -1.57 -14.94
N GLY A 93 -15.16 -2.06 -14.20
CA GLY A 93 -14.60 -1.34 -13.05
C GLY A 93 -13.15 -1.69 -12.83
N LYS A 94 -12.44 -0.82 -12.12
CA LYS A 94 -11.08 -1.10 -11.68
C LYS A 94 -10.99 -0.87 -10.18
N ILE A 95 -10.37 -1.82 -9.46
CA ILE A 95 -10.10 -1.72 -8.03
C ILE A 95 -8.60 -1.83 -7.82
N ARG A 96 -8.03 -0.92 -7.06
CA ARG A 96 -6.62 -0.89 -6.73
C ARG A 96 -6.46 -1.09 -5.22
N ILE A 97 -5.90 -2.23 -4.85
CA ILE A 97 -5.76 -2.65 -3.45
C ILE A 97 -4.30 -2.53 -3.04
N GLY A 98 -4.04 -1.94 -1.89
CA GLY A 98 -2.72 -1.88 -1.28
C GLY A 98 -2.67 -2.67 0.02
N GLY A 99 -1.51 -3.23 0.36
CA GLY A 99 -1.31 -3.93 1.63
C GLY A 99 0.07 -4.58 1.71
N SER A 100 0.44 -5.05 2.90
CA SER A 100 1.55 -6.00 2.98
C SER A 100 1.13 -7.34 2.37
N ASN A 101 2.08 -8.15 1.88
CA ASN A 101 1.77 -9.48 1.34
C ASN A 101 0.93 -10.30 2.32
N PHE A 102 1.25 -10.23 3.60
CA PHE A 102 0.48 -10.93 4.62
C PHE A 102 -0.97 -10.46 4.69
N LEU A 103 -1.24 -9.16 4.79
CA LEU A 103 -2.61 -8.63 4.87
C LEU A 103 -3.40 -8.88 3.59
N LEU A 104 -2.75 -8.79 2.43
CA LEU A 104 -3.41 -9.13 1.16
C LEU A 104 -3.86 -10.58 1.13
N THR A 105 -3.03 -11.52 1.61
CA THR A 105 -3.36 -12.96 1.61
C THR A 105 -4.28 -13.35 2.76
N SER A 106 -4.10 -12.81 3.96
CA SER A 106 -4.84 -13.26 5.15
C SER A 106 -6.13 -12.50 5.41
N LEU A 107 -6.24 -11.24 4.93
CA LEU A 107 -7.38 -10.38 5.20
C LEU A 107 -8.25 -10.15 3.95
N ILE A 108 -7.64 -10.01 2.79
CA ILE A 108 -8.33 -9.62 1.57
C ILE A 108 -8.68 -10.83 0.68
N PHE A 109 -7.82 -11.84 0.61
CA PHE A 109 -7.88 -12.88 -0.42
C PHE A 109 -9.22 -13.64 -0.46
N GLU A 110 -9.72 -14.16 0.67
CA GLU A 110 -10.95 -14.96 0.69
C GLU A 110 -12.21 -14.18 0.27
N PRO A 111 -12.52 -13.01 0.85
CA PRO A 111 -13.64 -12.21 0.36
C PRO A 111 -13.44 -11.73 -1.09
N PHE A 112 -12.21 -11.46 -1.48
CA PHE A 112 -11.86 -11.08 -2.84
C PHE A 112 -12.15 -12.19 -3.86
N ILE A 113 -11.78 -13.45 -3.57
CA ILE A 113 -12.09 -14.60 -4.46
C ILE A 113 -13.60 -14.75 -4.68
N LYS A 114 -14.40 -14.57 -3.64
CA LYS A 114 -15.87 -14.59 -3.77
C LYS A 114 -16.35 -13.46 -4.67
N PHE A 115 -15.80 -12.27 -4.48
CA PHE A 115 -16.14 -11.08 -5.23
C PHE A 115 -15.82 -11.22 -6.73
N ILE A 116 -14.60 -11.63 -7.12
CA ILE A 116 -14.22 -11.74 -8.53
C ILE A 116 -14.95 -12.87 -9.27
N LYS A 117 -15.42 -13.92 -8.56
CA LYS A 117 -16.29 -14.94 -9.16
C LYS A 117 -17.66 -14.37 -9.53
N GLN A 118 -18.15 -13.39 -8.77
CA GLN A 118 -19.42 -12.72 -9.02
C GLN A 118 -19.28 -11.61 -10.09
N TYR A 119 -18.14 -10.94 -10.12
CA TYR A 119 -17.84 -9.80 -11.00
C TYR A 119 -16.55 -9.99 -11.81
N PRO A 120 -16.51 -10.97 -12.74
CA PRO A 120 -15.28 -11.35 -13.45
C PRO A 120 -14.73 -10.29 -14.41
N GLN A 121 -15.51 -9.25 -14.71
CA GLN A 121 -15.12 -8.16 -15.62
C GLN A 121 -14.46 -6.99 -14.90
N ILE A 122 -14.34 -7.06 -13.57
CA ILE A 122 -13.67 -6.01 -12.79
C ILE A 122 -12.17 -6.25 -12.80
N ASP A 123 -11.43 -5.28 -13.31
CA ASP A 123 -9.97 -5.28 -13.25
C ASP A 123 -9.50 -5.00 -11.82
N VAL A 124 -8.61 -5.85 -11.30
CA VAL A 124 -8.04 -5.66 -9.98
C VAL A 124 -6.52 -5.63 -10.03
N SER A 125 -5.95 -4.64 -9.38
CA SER A 125 -4.51 -4.58 -9.13
C SER A 125 -4.19 -4.60 -7.64
N MET A 126 -3.19 -5.39 -7.25
CA MET A 126 -2.72 -5.47 -5.88
C MET A 126 -1.30 -4.92 -5.78
N ASN A 127 -1.09 -4.01 -4.84
CA ASN A 127 0.17 -3.31 -4.63
C ASN A 127 0.72 -3.61 -3.24
N ASN A 128 1.97 -4.04 -3.19
CA ASN A 128 2.67 -4.25 -1.93
C ASN A 128 3.48 -3.01 -1.54
N GLY A 129 3.49 -2.69 -0.25
CA GLY A 129 4.27 -1.57 0.26
C GLY A 129 4.13 -1.35 1.76
N SER A 130 4.86 -0.37 2.28
CA SER A 130 4.65 0.09 3.65
C SER A 130 3.32 0.81 3.79
N THR A 131 2.69 0.70 4.96
CA THR A 131 1.39 1.34 5.23
C THR A 131 1.42 2.85 4.94
N GLU A 132 2.50 3.54 5.28
CA GLU A 132 2.64 4.98 5.05
C GLU A 132 2.60 5.33 3.55
N ILE A 133 3.37 4.62 2.73
CA ILE A 133 3.38 4.82 1.26
C ILE A 133 2.01 4.51 0.67
N LEU A 134 1.38 3.41 1.11
CA LEU A 134 0.08 2.99 0.59
C LEU A 134 -1.03 3.95 1.00
N MET A 135 -0.98 4.49 2.22
CA MET A 135 -1.93 5.51 2.68
C MET A 135 -1.80 6.82 1.90
N ASN A 136 -0.59 7.25 1.58
CA ASN A 136 -0.38 8.41 0.70
C ASN A 136 -0.99 8.17 -0.69
N LYS A 137 -0.80 6.97 -1.25
CA LYS A 137 -1.44 6.58 -2.51
C LYS A 137 -2.96 6.55 -2.43
N LEU A 138 -3.54 6.11 -1.31
CA LEU A 138 -4.99 6.15 -1.09
C LEU A 138 -5.51 7.58 -1.07
N VAL A 139 -4.84 8.49 -0.34
CA VAL A 139 -5.19 9.92 -0.29
C VAL A 139 -5.18 10.57 -1.66
N ASN A 140 -4.18 10.24 -2.47
CA ASN A 140 -4.02 10.73 -3.84
C ASN A 140 -4.96 10.04 -4.86
N GLY A 141 -5.75 9.05 -4.41
CA GLY A 141 -6.64 8.29 -5.28
C GLY A 141 -5.92 7.33 -6.24
N GLU A 142 -4.66 7.01 -5.98
CA GLU A 142 -3.92 5.97 -6.69
C GLU A 142 -4.29 4.55 -6.24
N LEU A 143 -4.85 4.41 -5.02
CA LEU A 143 -5.42 3.21 -4.46
C LEU A 143 -6.86 3.45 -4.04
N ASP A 144 -7.66 2.39 -3.99
CA ASP A 144 -9.06 2.42 -3.59
C ASP A 144 -9.25 1.80 -2.18
N ILE A 145 -8.46 0.79 -1.85
CA ILE A 145 -8.48 0.08 -0.57
C ILE A 145 -7.05 -0.13 -0.09
N VAL A 146 -6.79 0.07 1.19
CA VAL A 146 -5.52 -0.27 1.84
C VAL A 146 -5.78 -1.17 3.04
N ALA A 147 -5.23 -2.39 3.02
CA ALA A 147 -5.21 -3.28 4.17
C ALA A 147 -4.10 -2.86 5.15
N LEU A 148 -4.45 -2.71 6.44
CA LEU A 148 -3.54 -2.18 7.44
C LEU A 148 -3.78 -2.76 8.84
N ASN A 149 -2.78 -2.62 9.71
CA ASN A 149 -2.92 -2.85 11.15
C ASN A 149 -3.33 -1.56 11.85
N ILE A 150 -4.24 -1.66 12.82
CA ILE A 150 -4.74 -0.58 13.66
C ILE A 150 -4.25 -0.84 15.09
N PRO A 151 -3.79 0.15 15.86
CA PRO A 151 -3.78 1.57 15.56
C PRO A 151 -2.70 1.96 14.56
N PHE A 152 -3.07 2.87 13.68
CA PHE A 152 -2.14 3.49 12.73
C PHE A 152 -2.13 5.01 13.00
N LYS A 153 -0.95 5.59 13.24
CA LYS A 153 -0.83 7.05 13.41
C LYS A 153 -1.07 7.71 12.05
N THR A 154 -2.29 8.14 11.82
CA THR A 154 -2.61 8.98 10.67
C THR A 154 -2.41 10.44 11.03
N LYS A 155 -1.83 11.23 10.11
CA LYS A 155 -2.28 12.60 9.96
C LYS A 155 -3.79 12.51 9.72
N THR A 156 -4.60 13.30 10.40
CA THR A 156 -6.07 13.26 10.29
C THR A 156 -6.47 13.55 8.84
N TYR A 157 -6.78 12.54 8.08
CA TYR A 157 -7.30 12.69 6.71
C TYR A 157 -8.82 12.73 6.81
N SER A 158 -9.42 13.90 6.57
CA SER A 158 -10.88 14.11 6.67
C SER A 158 -11.72 13.28 5.69
N ASN A 159 -11.08 12.72 4.66
CA ASN A 159 -11.72 11.99 3.58
C ASN A 159 -11.41 10.48 3.57
N ILE A 160 -10.81 9.94 4.63
CA ILE A 160 -10.52 8.52 4.78
C ILE A 160 -11.39 7.91 5.88
N GLN A 161 -11.96 6.75 5.57
CA GLN A 161 -12.63 5.87 6.51
C GLN A 161 -11.73 4.66 6.82
N ILE A 162 -11.50 4.40 8.11
CA ILE A 162 -10.84 3.19 8.59
C ILE A 162 -11.90 2.23 9.11
N ILE A 163 -11.89 1.00 8.63
CA ILE A 163 -12.86 -0.05 8.95
C ILE A 163 -12.12 -1.19 9.63
N PRO A 164 -12.26 -1.36 10.95
CA PRO A 164 -11.72 -2.52 11.64
C PRO A 164 -12.50 -3.78 11.23
N LEU A 165 -11.81 -4.90 11.02
CA LEU A 165 -12.38 -6.15 10.55
C LEU A 165 -12.23 -7.29 11.54
N ARG A 166 -11.01 -7.50 12.06
CA ARG A 166 -10.76 -8.54 13.05
C ARG A 166 -9.70 -8.12 14.06
N LYS A 167 -9.77 -8.64 15.27
CA LYS A 167 -8.70 -8.52 16.25
C LYS A 167 -7.52 -9.37 15.83
N THR A 168 -6.30 -8.89 16.08
CA THR A 168 -5.08 -9.63 15.79
C THR A 168 -4.24 -9.78 17.05
N LYS A 169 -3.55 -10.92 17.14
CA LYS A 169 -2.58 -11.21 18.19
C LYS A 169 -1.19 -11.29 17.58
N PHE A 170 -0.21 -10.86 18.35
CA PHE A 170 1.19 -10.97 17.97
C PHE A 170 1.86 -12.01 18.84
N CYS A 171 2.95 -12.59 18.34
CA CYS A 171 3.70 -13.58 19.10
C CYS A 171 5.18 -13.56 18.76
N PHE A 172 5.97 -13.98 19.74
CA PHE A 172 7.30 -14.50 19.52
C PHE A 172 7.21 -15.98 19.21
N PHE A 173 7.96 -16.44 18.22
CA PHE A 173 7.94 -17.81 17.77
C PHE A 173 9.34 -18.26 17.32
N ALA A 174 9.60 -19.55 17.45
CA ALA A 174 10.81 -20.18 16.92
C ALA A 174 10.50 -21.58 16.36
N SER A 175 11.45 -22.20 15.66
CA SER A 175 11.28 -23.57 15.26
C SER A 175 11.24 -24.48 16.49
N LYS A 176 10.52 -25.60 16.42
CA LYS A 176 10.44 -26.59 17.52
C LYS A 176 11.84 -27.11 17.92
N ASN A 177 12.73 -27.29 16.93
CA ASN A 177 14.10 -27.72 17.20
C ASN A 177 14.87 -26.67 17.98
N TYR A 178 14.79 -25.39 17.55
CA TYR A 178 15.47 -24.30 18.22
C TYR A 178 15.04 -24.15 19.68
N ILE A 179 13.73 -24.22 19.98
CA ILE A 179 13.19 -24.15 21.35
C ILE A 179 13.70 -25.31 22.20
N LYS A 180 13.68 -26.54 21.66
CA LYS A 180 14.16 -27.73 22.38
C LYS A 180 15.64 -27.68 22.71
N GLU A 181 16.48 -27.28 21.74
CA GLU A 181 17.93 -27.19 21.91
C GLU A 181 18.32 -26.08 22.88
N ASN A 182 17.66 -24.94 22.85
CA ASN A 182 17.99 -23.76 23.64
C ASN A 182 17.17 -23.64 24.95
N LYS A 183 16.25 -24.58 25.23
CA LYS A 183 15.42 -24.63 26.46
C LYS A 183 14.70 -23.33 26.76
N ILE A 184 14.16 -22.64 25.74
CA ILE A 184 13.46 -21.39 25.87
C ILE A 184 12.11 -21.64 26.55
N GLN A 185 11.86 -20.98 27.68
CA GLN A 185 10.64 -21.18 28.49
C GLN A 185 9.84 -19.90 28.67
N SER A 186 10.46 -18.75 28.55
CA SER A 186 9.83 -17.47 28.85
C SER A 186 10.30 -16.32 27.95
N ILE A 187 9.59 -15.21 28.02
CA ILE A 187 9.95 -13.98 27.33
C ILE A 187 11.27 -13.40 27.84
N ARG A 188 11.67 -13.69 29.08
CA ARG A 188 12.95 -13.22 29.65
C ARG A 188 14.16 -13.85 28.98
N ASP A 189 13.97 -15.03 28.40
CA ASP A 189 15.04 -15.75 27.71
C ASP A 189 15.34 -15.13 26.34
N LEU A 190 14.41 -14.34 25.78
CA LEU A 190 14.54 -13.76 24.44
C LEU A 190 15.80 -12.91 24.24
N SER A 191 16.23 -12.17 25.29
CA SER A 191 17.40 -11.32 25.21
C SER A 191 18.72 -12.09 25.03
N ASN A 192 18.73 -13.40 25.32
CA ASN A 192 19.90 -14.27 25.21
C ASN A 192 19.99 -14.95 23.84
N HIS A 193 19.04 -14.69 22.93
CA HIS A 193 18.95 -15.35 21.64
C HIS A 193 18.95 -14.34 20.49
N PRO A 194 19.43 -14.74 19.29
CA PRO A 194 19.27 -13.91 18.11
C PRO A 194 17.81 -13.62 17.82
N LEU A 195 17.46 -12.32 17.70
CA LEU A 195 16.13 -11.85 17.43
C LEU A 195 15.99 -11.37 15.98
N ILE A 196 14.98 -11.88 15.29
CA ILE A 196 14.61 -11.55 13.94
C ILE A 196 13.35 -10.68 14.04
N LEU A 197 13.53 -9.37 14.02
CA LEU A 197 12.47 -8.41 14.33
C LEU A 197 12.02 -7.63 13.10
N PRO A 198 10.80 -7.04 13.14
CA PRO A 198 10.34 -6.16 12.09
C PRO A 198 11.24 -4.93 11.94
N LYS A 199 11.45 -4.50 10.69
CA LYS A 199 12.22 -3.29 10.38
C LYS A 199 11.64 -2.06 11.08
N ALA A 200 12.53 -1.14 11.50
CA ALA A 200 12.17 0.15 12.07
C ALA A 200 11.08 0.87 11.24
N LEU A 201 10.25 1.66 11.90
CA LEU A 201 9.12 2.42 11.33
C LEU A 201 7.96 1.57 10.77
N SER A 202 8.00 0.23 10.88
CA SER A 202 6.84 -0.59 10.55
C SER A 202 5.80 -0.57 11.68
N ALA A 203 4.51 -0.74 11.33
CA ALA A 203 3.43 -0.84 12.31
C ALA A 203 3.68 -1.98 13.33
N ARG A 204 4.21 -3.11 12.87
CA ARG A 204 4.59 -4.24 13.75
C ARG A 204 5.72 -3.89 14.72
N LYS A 205 6.71 -3.12 14.25
CA LYS A 205 7.82 -2.70 15.14
C LYS A 205 7.30 -1.78 16.24
N LYS A 206 6.41 -0.87 15.91
CA LYS A 206 5.77 0.00 16.90
C LYS A 206 5.00 -0.80 17.95
N ILE A 207 4.20 -1.79 17.54
CA ILE A 207 3.49 -2.68 18.47
C ILE A 207 4.46 -3.41 19.39
N LEU A 208 5.58 -3.90 18.85
CA LEU A 208 6.64 -4.52 19.65
C LEU A 208 7.27 -3.53 20.64
N ASP A 209 7.55 -2.31 20.21
CA ASP A 209 8.18 -1.29 21.06
C ASP A 209 7.24 -0.85 22.20
N ASP A 210 5.95 -0.65 21.90
CA ASP A 210 4.93 -0.32 22.90
C ASP A 210 4.80 -1.46 23.94
N PHE A 211 4.86 -2.73 23.49
CA PHE A 211 4.91 -3.89 24.38
C PHE A 211 6.18 -3.91 25.25
N CYS A 212 7.35 -3.73 24.65
CA CYS A 212 8.63 -3.73 25.36
C CYS A 212 8.66 -2.63 26.44
N GLN A 213 8.12 -1.46 26.11
CA GLN A 213 8.00 -0.35 27.07
C GLN A 213 7.06 -0.69 28.24
N LYS A 214 5.92 -1.33 27.97
CA LYS A 214 4.94 -1.74 28.99
C LYS A 214 5.50 -2.79 29.95
N GLU A 215 6.26 -3.75 29.45
CA GLU A 215 6.81 -4.85 30.21
C GLU A 215 8.20 -4.54 30.82
N ASP A 216 8.73 -3.33 30.59
CA ASP A 216 10.07 -2.90 30.99
C ASP A 216 11.18 -3.87 30.52
N ILE A 217 11.08 -4.30 29.25
CA ILE A 217 12.06 -5.18 28.63
C ILE A 217 12.75 -4.48 27.46
N LYS A 218 14.04 -4.78 27.29
CA LYS A 218 14.83 -4.27 26.17
C LYS A 218 15.22 -5.43 25.26
N LEU A 219 14.68 -5.45 24.05
CA LEU A 219 15.02 -6.42 23.02
C LEU A 219 15.86 -5.74 21.94
N VAL A 220 17.00 -6.35 21.61
CA VAL A 220 17.90 -5.87 20.56
C VAL A 220 17.78 -6.77 19.35
N SER A 221 17.52 -6.19 18.21
CA SER A 221 17.42 -6.94 16.94
C SER A 221 18.81 -7.35 16.46
N ASN A 222 18.97 -8.64 16.13
CA ASN A 222 20.14 -9.12 15.38
C ASN A 222 19.88 -9.04 13.87
N TYR A 223 18.61 -9.23 13.45
CA TYR A 223 18.19 -9.18 12.06
C TYR A 223 16.91 -8.35 11.94
N GLU A 224 16.96 -7.27 11.16
CA GLU A 224 15.80 -6.44 10.87
C GLU A 224 15.20 -6.82 9.52
N ILE A 225 13.99 -7.40 9.53
CA ILE A 225 13.36 -7.99 8.35
C ILE A 225 11.98 -7.35 8.09
N SER A 226 11.78 -6.83 6.88
CA SER A 226 10.47 -6.29 6.45
C SER A 226 9.50 -7.37 5.99
N SER A 227 9.99 -8.46 5.40
CA SER A 227 9.17 -9.56 4.87
C SER A 227 8.91 -10.63 5.92
N SER A 228 7.63 -10.89 6.22
CA SER A 228 7.23 -11.99 7.11
C SER A 228 7.66 -13.36 6.59
N ASN A 229 7.66 -13.57 5.26
CA ASN A 229 8.08 -14.85 4.68
C ASN A 229 9.58 -15.08 4.87
N VAL A 230 10.41 -14.05 4.67
CA VAL A 230 11.88 -14.16 4.95
C VAL A 230 12.11 -14.43 6.43
N MET A 231 11.37 -13.76 7.32
CA MET A 231 11.44 -14.02 8.77
C MET A 231 11.11 -15.50 9.08
N LYS A 232 10.03 -16.03 8.53
CA LYS A 232 9.66 -17.45 8.70
C LYS A 232 10.77 -18.39 8.21
N MET A 233 11.37 -18.13 7.05
CA MET A 233 12.47 -18.93 6.52
C MET A 233 13.69 -18.92 7.44
N LEU A 234 14.07 -17.77 8.00
CA LEU A 234 15.18 -17.68 8.95
C LEU A 234 14.88 -18.48 10.23
N VAL A 235 13.67 -18.36 10.77
CA VAL A 235 13.26 -19.12 11.96
C VAL A 235 13.26 -20.63 11.68
N LEU A 236 12.72 -21.09 10.56
CA LEU A 236 12.71 -22.50 10.19
C LEU A 236 14.13 -23.08 9.97
N ASN A 237 15.10 -22.24 9.65
CA ASN A 237 16.52 -22.62 9.57
C ASN A 237 17.27 -22.45 10.90
N ASN A 238 16.56 -22.33 12.03
CA ASN A 238 17.13 -22.25 13.39
C ASN A 238 18.07 -21.03 13.61
N ILE A 239 17.85 -19.92 12.89
CA ILE A 239 18.69 -18.71 13.01
C ILE A 239 18.37 -17.93 14.30
N GLY A 240 17.12 -18.03 14.80
CA GLY A 240 16.71 -17.31 16.00
C GLY A 240 15.20 -17.24 16.18
N ILE A 241 14.75 -16.26 16.96
CA ILE A 241 13.38 -16.07 17.37
C ILE A 241 12.76 -14.92 16.54
N GLY A 242 11.61 -15.18 15.91
CA GLY A 242 10.86 -14.20 15.13
C GLY A 242 9.73 -13.54 15.89
N PHE A 243 9.23 -12.41 15.39
CA PHE A 243 8.05 -11.70 15.89
C PHE A 243 7.08 -11.37 14.77
N THR A 244 5.84 -11.90 14.85
CA THR A 244 4.81 -11.72 13.82
C THR A 244 3.39 -11.84 14.39
N ASN A 245 2.37 -11.66 13.52
CA ASN A 245 0.99 -11.98 13.83
C ASN A 245 0.81 -13.51 13.95
N VAL A 246 -0.04 -13.98 14.86
CA VAL A 246 -0.29 -15.41 15.07
C VAL A 246 -0.81 -16.07 13.79
N GLU A 247 -1.72 -15.41 13.08
CA GLU A 247 -2.32 -15.88 11.83
C GLU A 247 -1.29 -16.10 10.71
N ASN A 248 -0.15 -15.39 10.77
CA ASN A 248 0.94 -15.54 9.80
C ASN A 248 1.68 -16.88 9.93
N LEU A 249 1.44 -17.62 10.99
CA LEU A 249 2.06 -18.91 11.25
C LEU A 249 1.22 -20.10 10.79
N ASN A 250 0.00 -19.89 10.28
CA ASN A 250 -0.94 -20.96 9.93
C ASN A 250 -0.36 -22.00 8.94
N ASP A 251 0.47 -21.55 7.99
CA ASP A 251 1.11 -22.39 6.98
C ASP A 251 2.33 -23.18 7.50
N ILE A 252 2.87 -22.81 8.67
CA ILE A 252 4.02 -23.44 9.30
C ILE A 252 3.79 -23.88 10.75
N LYS A 253 2.53 -23.87 11.21
CA LYS A 253 2.18 -24.15 12.63
C LYS A 253 2.74 -25.46 13.17
N ASP A 254 2.89 -26.48 12.31
CA ASP A 254 3.42 -27.78 12.70
C ASP A 254 4.94 -27.81 12.86
N GLN A 255 5.65 -26.77 12.39
CA GLN A 255 7.12 -26.66 12.39
C GLN A 255 7.65 -25.69 13.44
N VAL A 256 6.78 -24.82 13.96
CA VAL A 256 7.13 -23.77 14.93
C VAL A 256 6.38 -23.92 16.24
N GLU A 257 6.86 -23.26 17.25
CA GLU A 257 6.22 -23.11 18.54
C GLU A 257 6.17 -21.64 18.95
N ILE A 258 5.04 -21.25 19.55
CA ILE A 258 4.82 -19.89 20.06
C ILE A 258 5.37 -19.82 21.48
N ILE A 259 6.35 -18.92 21.69
CA ILE A 259 6.99 -18.69 23.00
C ILE A 259 6.10 -17.81 23.87
N LYS A 260 5.56 -16.72 23.29
CA LYS A 260 4.70 -15.79 23.99
C LYS A 260 3.72 -15.14 23.02
N ILE A 261 2.44 -15.18 23.36
CA ILE A 261 1.39 -14.38 22.70
C ILE A 261 1.35 -13.01 23.39
N ILE A 262 1.27 -11.97 22.55
CA ILE A 262 1.07 -10.59 22.98
C ILE A 262 -0.32 -10.18 22.52
N GLU A 263 -1.19 -9.97 23.48
CA GLU A 263 -2.54 -9.46 23.27
C GLU A 263 -2.52 -7.95 23.47
N ILE A 264 -2.89 -7.23 22.42
CA ILE A 264 -3.08 -5.80 22.48
C ILE A 264 -4.57 -5.56 22.19
N GLU A 265 -5.29 -5.06 23.18
CA GLU A 265 -6.74 -4.91 23.11
C GLU A 265 -7.19 -4.10 21.88
N GLU A 266 -6.40 -3.12 21.47
CA GLU A 266 -6.67 -2.23 20.34
C GLU A 266 -6.07 -2.72 19.01
N ALA A 267 -5.24 -3.77 19.01
CA ALA A 267 -4.61 -4.25 17.80
C ALA A 267 -5.64 -5.01 16.94
N THR A 268 -6.03 -4.38 15.85
CA THR A 268 -6.94 -4.95 14.87
C THR A 268 -6.32 -4.91 13.48
N GLU A 269 -6.76 -5.81 12.62
CA GLU A 269 -6.53 -5.72 11.18
C GLU A 269 -7.79 -5.15 10.52
N GLY A 270 -7.60 -4.31 9.54
CA GLY A 270 -8.70 -3.65 8.87
C GLY A 270 -8.32 -3.09 7.52
N ILE A 271 -9.22 -2.31 6.96
CA ILE A 271 -9.02 -1.61 5.70
C ILE A 271 -9.24 -0.12 5.87
N ALA A 272 -8.51 0.67 5.08
CA ALA A 272 -8.76 2.08 4.85
C ALA A 272 -9.27 2.30 3.44
N THR A 273 -10.24 3.18 3.29
CA THR A 273 -10.82 3.59 2.01
C THR A 273 -11.08 5.09 2.02
N LEU A 274 -11.31 5.69 0.87
CA LEU A 274 -11.91 7.02 0.81
C LEU A 274 -13.34 6.96 1.37
N ASN A 275 -13.90 8.09 1.78
CA ASN A 275 -15.30 8.18 2.16
C ASN A 275 -16.22 7.66 1.06
N LYS A 276 -17.33 7.01 1.41
CA LYS A 276 -18.21 6.27 0.49
C LYS A 276 -18.65 7.08 -0.75
N ASN A 277 -18.86 8.38 -0.59
CA ASN A 277 -19.22 9.29 -1.69
C ASN A 277 -18.06 9.57 -2.67
N MET A 278 -16.84 9.17 -2.34
CA MET A 278 -15.64 9.30 -3.17
C MET A 278 -15.18 7.96 -3.78
N GLN A 279 -15.88 6.87 -3.45
CA GLN A 279 -15.57 5.53 -3.95
C GLN A 279 -16.32 5.23 -5.24
N ASN A 280 -15.72 4.43 -6.12
CA ASN A 280 -16.45 3.84 -7.25
C ASN A 280 -17.31 2.65 -6.78
N LYS A 281 -18.34 2.30 -7.56
CA LYS A 281 -19.29 1.25 -7.23
C LYS A 281 -18.64 -0.11 -6.96
N ALA A 282 -17.63 -0.50 -7.76
CA ALA A 282 -16.91 -1.75 -7.57
C ALA A 282 -16.15 -1.80 -6.24
N THR A 283 -15.53 -0.68 -5.83
CA THR A 283 -14.88 -0.55 -4.53
C THR A 283 -15.89 -0.67 -3.40
N ILE A 284 -17.04 -0.01 -3.50
CA ILE A 284 -18.11 -0.10 -2.49
C ILE A 284 -18.56 -1.55 -2.32
N GLU A 285 -18.84 -2.26 -3.40
CA GLU A 285 -19.29 -3.66 -3.37
C GLU A 285 -18.21 -4.59 -2.77
N LEU A 286 -16.93 -4.41 -3.14
CA LEU A 286 -15.86 -5.20 -2.53
C LEU A 286 -15.69 -4.90 -1.04
N VAL A 287 -15.77 -3.64 -0.63
CA VAL A 287 -15.71 -3.25 0.78
C VAL A 287 -16.86 -3.86 1.57
N GLU A 288 -18.08 -3.85 1.04
CA GLU A 288 -19.21 -4.51 1.70
C GLU A 288 -19.03 -6.04 1.76
N ALA A 289 -18.57 -6.68 0.68
CA ALA A 289 -18.25 -8.10 0.68
C ALA A 289 -17.19 -8.48 1.73
N ILE A 290 -16.14 -7.65 1.89
CA ILE A 290 -15.13 -7.83 2.94
C ILE A 290 -15.77 -7.71 4.32
N LYS A 291 -16.60 -6.69 4.57
CA LYS A 291 -17.27 -6.47 5.86
C LYS A 291 -18.21 -7.62 6.22
N GLU A 292 -18.98 -8.09 5.25
CA GLU A 292 -19.90 -9.22 5.44
C GLU A 292 -19.15 -10.52 5.79
N TYR A 293 -18.03 -10.78 5.07
CA TYR A 293 -17.20 -11.94 5.37
C TYR A 293 -16.73 -11.97 6.82
N TYR A 294 -16.28 -10.83 7.36
CA TYR A 294 -15.80 -10.74 8.75
C TYR A 294 -16.89 -10.56 9.82
N LYS A 295 -18.13 -10.32 9.44
CA LYS A 295 -19.26 -10.39 10.37
C LYS A 295 -19.77 -11.81 10.60
N GLN A 296 -19.56 -12.69 9.61
CA GLN A 296 -20.04 -14.08 9.65
C GLN A 296 -19.00 -15.06 10.24
N ASN A 297 -17.74 -14.65 10.34
CA ASN A 297 -16.63 -15.43 10.86
C ASN A 297 -15.96 -14.75 12.05
#